data_371aeafc12a1027d215694d57fbb772c
#
_entry.id   371aeafc12a1027d215694d57fbb772c
#
_cell.length_a   1.000
_cell.length_b   1.000
_cell.length_c   1.000
_cell.angle_alpha   90.00
_cell.angle_beta   90.00
_cell.angle_gamma   90.00
#
_symmetry.space_group_name_H-M   'P 1'
#
loop_
_entity.id
_entity.type
_entity.pdbx_description
1 polymer ?
#
loop_
_entity_poly.entity_id
_entity_poly.type
_entity_poly.pdbx_seq_one_letter_code
_entity_poly.pdbx_strand_id
1 'polypeptide(L)'
;FTDTTTRDSTQSNSGNRFRLAEDRLVGPYLDNCGFFSLENGGGAHFHVAMMANMTYPFTEAKEWHKFAPKTLKQILIRSTNVLGYRPQPKNLMRLTGEMIFDNFQIIRCFDFLNHIDNMRPFAEVALSRRDVVFEPAISMSWANGFDVAHYLGVAENVLSVCGDVAGMSEKEVSRHIILGLKDMAGVCPPRFMTEVVTALRKRWPE
;
A
#
# COMPACT_ATOMS: atom_id res chain seq x y z
N PHE A 1 -0.16 8.72 11.93
CA PHE A 1 0.97 7.84 11.60
C PHE A 1 0.46 6.43 11.30
N THR A 2 1.11 5.74 10.35
CA THR A 2 0.97 4.30 10.10
C THR A 2 2.16 3.59 10.74
N ASP A 3 1.89 2.54 11.53
CA ASP A 3 2.95 1.66 12.04
C ASP A 3 3.31 0.59 11.01
N THR A 4 4.59 0.31 10.83
CA THR A 4 5.11 -0.70 9.91
C THR A 4 5.99 -1.74 10.61
N THR A 5 5.94 -1.81 11.94
CA THR A 5 6.77 -2.70 12.75
C THR A 5 6.60 -4.16 12.34
N THR A 6 5.38 -4.63 12.19
CA THR A 6 5.08 -6.02 11.86
C THR A 6 5.16 -6.35 10.37
N ARG A 7 5.47 -5.37 9.51
CA ARG A 7 5.72 -5.61 8.08
C ARG A 7 7.17 -5.29 7.71
N ASP A 8 7.57 -4.00 7.75
CA ASP A 8 8.87 -3.58 7.23
C ASP A 8 10.02 -3.89 8.19
N SER A 9 9.80 -3.64 9.47
CA SER A 9 10.81 -3.94 10.49
C SER A 9 11.08 -5.45 10.58
N THR A 10 10.06 -6.29 10.53
CA THR A 10 10.25 -7.76 10.50
C THR A 10 10.90 -8.21 9.19
N GLN A 11 10.57 -7.60 8.07
CA GLN A 11 11.23 -7.88 6.79
C GLN A 11 12.71 -7.53 6.84
N SER A 12 13.07 -6.39 7.38
CA SER A 12 14.44 -5.88 7.41
C SER A 12 15.32 -6.59 8.43
N ASN A 13 14.77 -6.99 9.57
CA ASN A 13 15.55 -7.54 10.69
C ASN A 13 15.48 -9.07 10.79
N SER A 14 14.39 -9.70 10.36
CA SER A 14 14.16 -11.14 10.54
C SER A 14 13.75 -11.89 9.27
N GLY A 15 13.75 -11.21 8.11
CA GLY A 15 13.30 -11.81 6.85
C GLY A 15 11.84 -12.28 6.90
N ASN A 16 10.97 -11.58 7.62
CA ASN A 16 9.55 -11.89 7.85
C ASN A 16 9.31 -13.23 8.57
N ARG A 17 10.26 -13.70 9.36
CA ARG A 17 10.14 -14.99 10.07
C ARG A 17 9.43 -14.91 11.42
N PHE A 18 8.83 -13.78 11.72
CA PHE A 18 7.90 -13.67 12.84
C PHE A 18 6.67 -14.54 12.57
N ARG A 19 6.18 -15.16 13.63
CA ARG A 19 5.02 -16.04 13.57
C ARG A 19 3.83 -15.35 14.23
N LEU A 20 2.67 -15.87 13.98
CA LEU A 20 1.42 -15.39 14.58
C LEU A 20 1.46 -15.29 16.12
N ALA A 21 2.27 -16.11 16.76
CA ALA A 21 2.44 -16.07 18.21
C ALA A 21 3.10 -14.77 18.70
N GLU A 22 4.13 -14.30 17.98
CA GLU A 22 4.81 -13.05 18.27
C GLU A 22 3.91 -11.84 17.94
N ASP A 23 3.22 -11.90 16.83
CA ASP A 23 2.24 -10.86 16.42
C ASP A 23 1.12 -10.72 17.46
N ARG A 24 0.66 -11.82 18.02
CA ARG A 24 -0.36 -11.85 19.08
C ARG A 24 0.08 -11.13 20.36
N LEU A 25 1.36 -11.15 20.65
CA LEU A 25 1.91 -10.46 21.82
C LEU A 25 1.97 -8.94 21.59
N VAL A 26 2.32 -8.50 20.38
CA VAL A 26 2.57 -7.09 20.07
C VAL A 26 1.31 -6.35 19.60
N GLY A 27 0.40 -7.06 18.94
CA GLY A 27 -0.80 -6.47 18.33
C GLY A 27 -1.65 -5.61 19.29
N PRO A 28 -1.98 -6.07 20.51
CA PRO A 28 -2.78 -5.27 21.46
C PRO A 28 -2.10 -3.97 21.91
N TYR A 29 -0.77 -3.95 21.97
CA TYR A 29 -0.02 -2.73 22.30
C TYR A 29 -0.09 -1.73 21.14
N LEU A 30 0.16 -2.19 19.91
CA LEU A 30 0.06 -1.35 18.72
C LEU A 30 -1.35 -0.78 18.52
N ASP A 31 -2.38 -1.56 18.81
CA ASP A 31 -3.79 -1.15 18.71
C ASP A 31 -4.16 0.00 19.67
N ASN A 32 -3.40 0.17 20.75
CA ASN A 32 -3.62 1.22 21.75
C ASN A 32 -2.66 2.42 21.61
N CYS A 33 -1.76 2.41 20.64
CA CYS A 33 -0.83 3.52 20.39
C CYS A 33 -1.44 4.72 19.65
N GLY A 34 -2.67 4.59 19.13
CA GLY A 34 -3.33 5.67 18.38
C GLY A 34 -2.83 5.84 16.95
N PHE A 35 -2.28 4.80 16.35
CA PHE A 35 -1.92 4.80 14.93
C PHE A 35 -3.17 4.88 14.03
N PHE A 36 -3.03 5.53 12.88
CA PHE A 36 -4.05 5.56 11.85
C PHE A 36 -4.28 4.17 11.25
N SER A 37 -3.19 3.44 10.99
CA SER A 37 -3.23 2.07 10.48
C SER A 37 -2.01 1.27 10.93
N LEU A 38 -2.14 -0.05 10.91
CA LEU A 38 -1.06 -1.01 11.06
C LEU A 38 -0.79 -1.67 9.70
N GLU A 39 0.37 -1.41 9.11
CA GLU A 39 0.81 -2.11 7.92
C GLU A 39 1.40 -3.45 8.36
N ASN A 40 0.58 -4.49 8.36
CA ASN A 40 0.90 -5.82 8.85
C ASN A 40 0.86 -6.89 7.75
N GLY A 41 0.80 -6.48 6.48
CA GLY A 41 0.84 -7.36 5.33
C GLY A 41 1.72 -6.82 4.20
N GLY A 42 2.34 -7.72 3.46
CA GLY A 42 3.14 -7.39 2.29
C GLY A 42 3.54 -8.61 1.49
N GLY A 43 4.02 -8.41 0.25
CA GLY A 43 4.35 -9.51 -0.65
C GLY A 43 5.37 -10.50 -0.06
N ALA A 44 6.45 -9.98 0.49
CA ALA A 44 7.49 -10.83 1.10
C ALA A 44 6.98 -11.55 2.35
N HIS A 45 6.14 -10.89 3.18
CA HIS A 45 5.52 -11.51 4.34
C HIS A 45 4.67 -12.73 3.93
N PHE A 46 3.78 -12.55 2.94
CA PHE A 46 2.94 -13.64 2.44
C PHE A 46 3.76 -14.79 1.85
N HIS A 47 4.82 -14.46 1.11
CA HIS A 47 5.71 -15.47 0.55
C HIS A 47 6.41 -16.30 1.64
N VAL A 48 6.96 -15.64 2.67
CA VAL A 48 7.64 -16.31 3.79
C VAL A 48 6.67 -17.09 4.66
N ALA A 49 5.46 -16.58 4.90
CA ALA A 49 4.41 -17.31 5.60
C ALA A 49 4.17 -18.68 4.97
N MET A 50 3.99 -18.72 3.65
CA MET A 50 3.76 -19.98 2.93
C MET A 50 5.00 -20.87 2.84
N MET A 51 6.17 -20.31 2.50
CA MET A 51 7.36 -21.10 2.14
C MET A 51 8.25 -21.46 3.32
N ALA A 52 8.29 -20.65 4.36
CA ALA A 52 9.15 -20.86 5.53
C ALA A 52 8.38 -21.18 6.81
N ASN A 53 7.29 -20.45 7.08
CA ASN A 53 6.49 -20.67 8.27
C ASN A 53 5.42 -21.76 8.09
N MET A 54 5.19 -22.21 6.83
CA MET A 54 4.19 -23.20 6.47
C MET A 54 2.77 -22.84 6.97
N THR A 55 2.44 -21.55 6.91
CA THR A 55 1.16 -20.99 7.34
C THR A 55 0.39 -20.39 6.18
N TYR A 56 -0.92 -20.26 6.33
CA TYR A 56 -1.76 -19.62 5.35
C TYR A 56 -1.93 -18.13 5.69
N PRO A 57 -1.36 -17.20 4.89
CA PRO A 57 -1.23 -15.79 5.28
C PRO A 57 -2.58 -15.07 5.47
N PHE A 58 -3.64 -15.48 4.79
CA PHE A 58 -4.96 -14.89 5.01
C PHE A 58 -5.60 -15.33 6.34
N THR A 59 -5.20 -16.47 6.91
CA THR A 59 -5.56 -16.82 8.29
C THR A 59 -4.86 -15.87 9.27
N GLU A 60 -3.58 -15.59 9.06
CA GLU A 60 -2.84 -14.63 9.87
C GLU A 60 -3.47 -13.23 9.78
N ALA A 61 -3.80 -12.78 8.57
CA ALA A 61 -4.48 -11.49 8.35
C ALA A 61 -5.82 -11.39 9.12
N LYS A 62 -6.60 -12.48 9.16
CA LYS A 62 -7.85 -12.53 9.95
C LYS A 62 -7.59 -12.48 11.46
N GLU A 63 -6.55 -13.12 11.95
CA GLU A 63 -6.21 -13.09 13.37
C GLU A 63 -5.82 -11.67 13.83
N TRP A 64 -5.19 -10.87 12.96
CA TRP A 64 -4.89 -9.46 13.26
C TRP A 64 -6.12 -8.63 13.63
N HIS A 65 -7.29 -8.92 13.06
CA HIS A 65 -8.54 -8.25 13.46
C HIS A 65 -8.98 -8.58 14.91
N LYS A 66 -8.50 -9.70 15.45
CA LYS A 66 -8.74 -10.07 16.85
C LYS A 66 -7.72 -9.43 17.80
N PHE A 67 -6.46 -9.32 17.36
CA PHE A 67 -5.38 -8.76 18.19
C PHE A 67 -5.45 -7.25 18.29
N ALA A 68 -5.84 -6.61 17.22
CA ALA A 68 -5.89 -5.16 17.07
C ALA A 68 -7.22 -4.73 16.43
N PRO A 69 -8.35 -4.84 17.15
CA PRO A 69 -9.67 -4.62 16.56
C PRO A 69 -10.00 -3.16 16.23
N LYS A 70 -9.29 -2.19 16.82
CA LYS A 70 -9.60 -0.76 16.68
C LYS A 70 -8.90 -0.11 15.49
N THR A 71 -7.67 -0.52 15.21
CA THR A 71 -6.81 0.12 14.21
C THR A 71 -6.98 -0.53 12.84
N LEU A 72 -7.04 0.27 11.77
CA LEU A 72 -7.16 -0.22 10.40
C LEU A 72 -5.95 -1.08 10.00
N LYS A 73 -6.21 -2.15 9.26
CA LYS A 73 -5.16 -3.03 8.71
C LYS A 73 -4.79 -2.57 7.31
N GLN A 74 -3.49 -2.50 7.07
CA GLN A 74 -2.93 -2.05 5.81
C GLN A 74 -2.02 -3.12 5.22
N ILE A 75 -2.03 -3.25 3.91
CA ILE A 75 -1.13 -4.12 3.16
C ILE A 75 -0.39 -3.36 2.08
N LEU A 76 0.87 -3.74 1.83
CA LEU A 76 1.66 -3.25 0.71
C LEU A 76 1.74 -4.30 -0.40
N ILE A 77 1.30 -3.95 -1.61
CA ILE A 77 1.36 -4.79 -2.79
C ILE A 77 2.19 -4.16 -3.92
N ARG A 78 2.80 -5.01 -4.74
CA ARG A 78 3.72 -4.61 -5.81
C ARG A 78 3.05 -4.75 -7.17
N SER A 79 2.13 -3.87 -7.50
CA SER A 79 1.45 -3.83 -8.80
C SER A 79 1.30 -5.23 -9.45
N THR A 80 1.80 -5.45 -10.66
CA THR A 80 1.70 -6.73 -11.39
C THR A 80 2.31 -7.94 -10.69
N ASN A 81 3.26 -7.74 -9.77
CA ASN A 81 3.88 -8.83 -9.01
C ASN A 81 3.03 -9.28 -7.80
N VAL A 82 2.04 -8.48 -7.43
CA VAL A 82 1.11 -8.75 -6.33
C VAL A 82 1.84 -9.05 -5.02
N LEU A 83 1.78 -10.28 -4.57
CA LEU A 83 2.44 -10.80 -3.36
C LEU A 83 3.75 -11.56 -3.69
N GLY A 84 4.13 -11.63 -4.96
CA GLY A 84 5.31 -12.36 -5.41
C GLY A 84 6.43 -11.47 -5.96
N TYR A 85 7.26 -12.08 -6.80
CA TYR A 85 8.44 -11.46 -7.44
C TYR A 85 8.40 -11.53 -8.97
N ARG A 86 7.30 -12.03 -9.54
CA ARG A 86 7.09 -12.12 -10.99
C ARG A 86 5.69 -11.60 -11.33
N PRO A 87 5.53 -10.97 -12.50
CA PRO A 87 4.21 -10.53 -12.96
C PRO A 87 3.21 -11.68 -13.01
N GLN A 88 2.00 -11.42 -12.57
CA GLN A 88 0.90 -12.38 -12.54
C GLN A 88 -0.11 -12.08 -13.65
N PRO A 89 -0.83 -13.10 -14.16
CA PRO A 89 -1.95 -12.89 -15.05
C PRO A 89 -3.04 -12.01 -14.42
N LYS A 90 -3.70 -11.17 -15.22
CA LYS A 90 -4.70 -10.20 -14.73
C LYS A 90 -5.83 -10.83 -13.91
N ASN A 91 -6.32 -12.01 -14.31
CA ASN A 91 -7.36 -12.73 -13.56
C ASN A 91 -6.88 -13.17 -12.18
N LEU A 92 -5.62 -13.60 -12.06
CA LEU A 92 -5.03 -13.95 -10.76
C LEU A 92 -4.80 -12.70 -9.91
N MET A 93 -4.40 -11.58 -10.51
CA MET A 93 -4.27 -10.30 -9.81
C MET A 93 -5.62 -9.87 -9.20
N ARG A 94 -6.71 -9.96 -9.97
CA ARG A 94 -8.06 -9.64 -9.49
C ARG A 94 -8.50 -10.56 -8.35
N LEU A 95 -8.39 -11.87 -8.53
CA LEU A 95 -8.73 -12.83 -7.47
C LEU A 95 -7.95 -12.58 -6.18
N THR A 96 -6.64 -12.36 -6.31
CA THR A 96 -5.80 -12.03 -5.15
C THR A 96 -6.19 -10.69 -4.54
N GLY A 97 -6.55 -9.71 -5.37
CA GLY A 97 -7.08 -8.42 -4.92
C GLY A 97 -8.34 -8.57 -4.07
N GLU A 98 -9.31 -9.34 -4.52
CA GLU A 98 -10.54 -9.63 -3.77
C GLU A 98 -10.22 -10.27 -2.41
N MET A 99 -9.35 -11.28 -2.38
CA MET A 99 -8.93 -11.94 -1.15
C MET A 99 -8.20 -10.98 -0.19
N ILE A 100 -7.36 -10.08 -0.72
CA ILE A 100 -6.67 -9.05 0.06
C ILE A 100 -7.70 -8.10 0.66
N PHE A 101 -8.63 -7.60 -0.14
CA PHE A 101 -9.60 -6.60 0.27
C PHE A 101 -10.63 -7.12 1.28
N ASP A 102 -10.81 -8.43 1.37
CA ASP A 102 -11.60 -9.07 2.43
C ASP A 102 -10.89 -9.07 3.79
N ASN A 103 -9.58 -8.78 3.82
CA ASN A 103 -8.77 -8.88 5.03
C ASN A 103 -8.07 -7.58 5.42
N PHE A 104 -8.03 -6.57 4.55
CA PHE A 104 -7.35 -5.29 4.81
C PHE A 104 -8.23 -4.13 4.39
N GLN A 105 -8.22 -3.05 5.18
CA GLN A 105 -8.99 -1.84 4.91
C GLN A 105 -8.23 -0.83 4.06
N ILE A 106 -6.89 -0.85 4.08
CA ILE A 106 -6.06 0.07 3.29
C ILE A 106 -5.12 -0.76 2.42
N ILE A 107 -5.19 -0.51 1.12
CA ILE A 107 -4.40 -1.23 0.12
C ILE A 107 -3.41 -0.27 -0.51
N ARG A 108 -2.18 -0.28 -0.02
CA ARG A 108 -1.07 0.46 -0.62
C ARG A 108 -0.52 -0.32 -1.81
N CYS A 109 -0.67 0.22 -3.00
CA CYS A 109 -0.17 -0.38 -4.24
C CYS A 109 0.83 0.54 -4.90
N PHE A 110 1.97 0.02 -5.33
CA PHE A 110 2.99 0.79 -6.04
C PHE A 110 3.56 0.04 -7.24
N ASP A 111 4.00 0.81 -8.21
CA ASP A 111 4.90 0.36 -9.27
C ASP A 111 6.23 1.09 -9.14
N PHE A 112 7.36 0.38 -9.16
CA PHE A 112 8.68 0.98 -8.88
C PHE A 112 9.17 1.92 -9.99
N LEU A 113 8.62 1.81 -11.21
CA LEU A 113 8.87 2.71 -12.33
C LEU A 113 7.75 3.74 -12.54
N ASN A 114 6.75 3.79 -11.64
CA ASN A 114 5.55 4.59 -11.78
C ASN A 114 4.77 4.31 -13.07
N HIS A 115 4.77 3.05 -13.54
CA HIS A 115 3.91 2.63 -14.64
C HIS A 115 2.49 2.36 -14.12
N ILE A 116 1.67 3.40 -14.12
CA ILE A 116 0.41 3.44 -13.37
C ILE A 116 -0.59 2.39 -13.85
N ASP A 117 -0.62 2.05 -15.13
CA ASP A 117 -1.49 0.98 -15.65
C ASP A 117 -1.26 -0.39 -15.01
N ASN A 118 -0.07 -0.63 -14.47
CA ASN A 118 0.21 -1.85 -13.72
C ASN A 118 -0.58 -1.96 -12.42
N MET A 119 -1.06 -0.83 -11.87
CA MET A 119 -1.90 -0.78 -10.66
C MET A 119 -3.40 -0.87 -10.99
N ARG A 120 -3.80 -0.68 -12.24
CA ARG A 120 -5.21 -0.67 -12.69
C ARG A 120 -6.03 -1.86 -12.20
N PRO A 121 -5.57 -3.15 -12.28
CA PRO A 121 -6.34 -4.27 -11.81
C PRO A 121 -6.72 -4.21 -10.32
N PHE A 122 -5.87 -3.62 -9.49
CA PHE A 122 -6.16 -3.41 -8.07
C PHE A 122 -7.07 -2.20 -7.84
N ALA A 123 -6.87 -1.12 -8.60
CA ALA A 123 -7.77 0.02 -8.59
C ALA A 123 -9.21 -0.40 -8.95
N GLU A 124 -9.39 -1.24 -9.98
CA GLU A 124 -10.68 -1.77 -10.39
C GLU A 124 -11.40 -2.50 -9.25
N VAL A 125 -10.70 -3.35 -8.50
CA VAL A 125 -11.31 -4.07 -7.37
C VAL A 125 -11.54 -3.12 -6.18
N ALA A 126 -10.56 -2.29 -5.82
CA ALA A 126 -10.65 -1.41 -4.66
C ALA A 126 -11.73 -0.34 -4.81
N LEU A 127 -11.78 0.33 -5.96
CA LEU A 127 -12.72 1.43 -6.20
C LEU A 127 -14.15 0.96 -6.49
N SER A 128 -14.36 -0.33 -6.74
CA SER A 128 -15.71 -0.93 -6.76
C SER A 128 -16.28 -1.18 -5.35
N ARG A 129 -15.45 -1.09 -4.30
CA ARG A 129 -15.81 -1.36 -2.90
C ARG A 129 -15.87 -0.06 -2.09
N ARG A 130 -16.73 -0.04 -1.06
CA ARG A 130 -16.87 1.10 -0.14
C ARG A 130 -16.22 0.88 1.23
N ASP A 131 -15.79 -0.33 1.48
CA ASP A 131 -15.24 -0.79 2.76
C ASP A 131 -13.70 -0.80 2.80
N VAL A 132 -13.06 -0.44 1.70
CA VAL A 132 -11.60 -0.35 1.58
C VAL A 132 -11.16 1.00 1.00
N VAL A 133 -9.95 1.40 1.34
CA VAL A 133 -9.29 2.59 0.80
C VAL A 133 -8.13 2.16 -0.09
N PHE A 134 -8.15 2.61 -1.33
CA PHE A 134 -7.01 2.42 -2.23
C PHE A 134 -5.96 3.49 -1.99
N GLU A 135 -4.71 3.07 -1.80
CA GLU A 135 -3.56 3.96 -1.63
C GLU A 135 -2.54 3.71 -2.75
N PRO A 136 -2.74 4.30 -3.95
CA PRO A 136 -1.72 4.29 -4.99
C PRO A 136 -0.52 5.10 -4.52
N ALA A 137 0.66 4.48 -4.50
CA ALA A 137 1.87 5.11 -4.03
C ALA A 137 2.83 5.40 -5.19
N ILE A 138 3.26 6.65 -5.27
CA ILE A 138 4.26 7.13 -6.22
C ILE A 138 5.65 6.79 -5.70
N SER A 139 6.42 6.03 -6.48
CA SER A 139 7.82 5.74 -6.19
C SER A 139 8.68 6.98 -6.39
N MET A 140 9.35 7.41 -5.30
CA MET A 140 10.18 8.60 -5.26
C MET A 140 11.65 8.27 -5.51
N SER A 141 12.34 9.17 -6.22
CA SER A 141 13.79 9.18 -6.42
C SER A 141 14.31 10.61 -6.37
N TRP A 142 15.59 10.76 -6.08
CA TRP A 142 16.29 12.03 -6.11
C TRP A 142 17.43 11.96 -7.15
N ALA A 143 17.16 12.45 -8.36
CA ALA A 143 18.09 12.47 -9.47
C ALA A 143 17.67 13.53 -10.52
N ASN A 144 18.53 13.80 -11.50
CA ASN A 144 18.19 14.71 -12.59
C ASN A 144 16.94 14.23 -13.35
N GLY A 145 16.00 15.15 -13.57
CA GLY A 145 14.73 14.86 -14.24
C GLY A 145 13.60 14.41 -13.31
N PHE A 146 13.89 14.15 -12.03
CA PHE A 146 12.89 13.80 -11.02
C PHE A 146 12.59 15.02 -10.14
N ASP A 147 12.02 16.05 -10.76
CA ASP A 147 11.66 17.32 -10.11
C ASP A 147 10.19 17.34 -9.65
N VAL A 148 9.75 18.45 -9.09
CA VAL A 148 8.38 18.66 -8.65
C VAL A 148 7.38 18.51 -9.80
N ALA A 149 7.72 19.01 -10.99
CA ALA A 149 6.84 18.93 -12.17
C ALA A 149 6.66 17.47 -12.62
N HIS A 150 7.75 16.69 -12.59
CA HIS A 150 7.68 15.24 -12.85
C HIS A 150 6.68 14.55 -11.93
N TYR A 151 6.77 14.78 -10.61
CA TYR A 151 5.88 14.10 -9.65
C TYR A 151 4.44 14.62 -9.70
N LEU A 152 4.20 15.86 -10.07
CA LEU A 152 2.85 16.33 -10.38
C LEU A 152 2.26 15.57 -11.57
N GLY A 153 3.03 15.38 -12.66
CA GLY A 153 2.60 14.61 -13.81
C GLY A 153 2.32 13.13 -13.47
N VAL A 154 3.14 12.52 -12.63
CA VAL A 154 2.87 11.15 -12.14
C VAL A 154 1.58 11.10 -11.31
N ALA A 155 1.34 12.09 -10.44
CA ALA A 155 0.11 12.17 -9.65
C ALA A 155 -1.13 12.36 -10.54
N GLU A 156 -1.04 13.21 -11.58
CA GLU A 156 -2.12 13.36 -12.57
C GLU A 156 -2.44 12.02 -13.25
N ASN A 157 -1.42 11.26 -13.65
CA ASN A 157 -1.62 9.94 -14.25
C ASN A 157 -2.29 8.96 -13.26
N VAL A 158 -1.91 8.99 -11.99
CA VAL A 158 -2.56 8.17 -10.94
C VAL A 158 -4.04 8.52 -10.83
N LEU A 159 -4.35 9.81 -10.72
CA LEU A 159 -5.74 10.28 -10.57
C LEU A 159 -6.56 10.01 -11.83
N SER A 160 -5.98 10.19 -13.02
CA SER A 160 -6.62 9.86 -14.29
C SER A 160 -6.99 8.39 -14.38
N VAL A 161 -6.05 7.48 -14.11
CA VAL A 161 -6.32 6.03 -14.13
C VAL A 161 -7.35 5.62 -13.07
N CYS A 162 -7.27 6.16 -11.86
CA CYS A 162 -8.27 5.90 -10.82
C CYS A 162 -9.64 6.49 -11.18
N GLY A 163 -9.68 7.68 -11.76
CA GLY A 163 -10.90 8.31 -12.25
C GLY A 163 -11.58 7.52 -13.35
N ASP A 164 -10.83 7.08 -14.36
CA ASP A 164 -11.33 6.21 -15.45
C ASP A 164 -11.96 4.93 -14.89
N VAL A 165 -11.28 4.30 -13.95
CA VAL A 165 -11.74 3.04 -13.31
C VAL A 165 -13.01 3.26 -12.51
N ALA A 166 -13.10 4.38 -11.77
CA ALA A 166 -14.23 4.68 -10.90
C ALA A 166 -15.40 5.37 -11.64
N GLY A 167 -15.21 5.81 -12.88
CA GLY A 167 -16.15 6.67 -13.60
C GLY A 167 -16.30 8.05 -12.95
N MET A 168 -15.23 8.58 -12.39
CA MET A 168 -15.17 9.85 -11.65
C MET A 168 -14.18 10.82 -12.30
N SER A 169 -14.38 12.13 -12.08
CA SER A 169 -13.36 13.12 -12.39
C SER A 169 -12.15 12.98 -11.43
N GLU A 170 -10.98 13.50 -11.83
CA GLU A 170 -9.79 13.53 -10.98
C GLU A 170 -10.05 14.17 -9.61
N LYS A 171 -10.85 15.23 -9.57
CA LYS A 171 -11.22 15.92 -8.33
C LYS A 171 -12.13 15.08 -7.43
N GLU A 172 -13.00 14.28 -8.00
CA GLU A 172 -13.88 13.39 -7.24
C GLU A 172 -13.09 12.21 -6.70
N VAL A 173 -12.30 11.54 -7.55
CA VAL A 173 -11.55 10.35 -7.14
C VAL A 173 -10.47 10.69 -6.11
N SER A 174 -9.90 11.89 -6.13
CA SER A 174 -8.90 12.33 -5.13
C SER A 174 -9.43 12.31 -3.69
N ARG A 175 -10.75 12.34 -3.50
CA ARG A 175 -11.42 12.24 -2.18
C ARG A 175 -11.65 10.79 -1.73
N HIS A 176 -11.46 9.83 -2.62
CA HIS A 176 -11.72 8.41 -2.37
C HIS A 176 -10.45 7.57 -2.26
N ILE A 177 -9.29 8.17 -2.46
CA ILE A 177 -7.97 7.50 -2.39
C ILE A 177 -7.04 8.24 -1.43
N ILE A 178 -5.99 7.56 -1.01
CA ILE A 178 -4.84 8.18 -0.33
C ILE A 178 -3.67 8.18 -1.31
N LEU A 179 -3.23 9.34 -1.77
CA LEU A 179 -2.04 9.42 -2.62
C LEU A 179 -0.78 9.25 -1.78
N GLY A 180 -0.11 8.11 -1.92
CA GLY A 180 1.14 7.81 -1.21
C GLY A 180 2.37 8.37 -1.93
N LEU A 181 3.33 8.90 -1.17
CA LEU A 181 4.67 9.20 -1.65
C LEU A 181 5.65 8.20 -1.01
N LYS A 182 6.27 7.36 -1.83
CA LYS A 182 7.10 6.25 -1.36
C LYS A 182 8.57 6.47 -1.72
N ASP A 183 9.33 7.03 -0.78
CA ASP A 183 10.79 7.09 -0.87
C ASP A 183 11.40 5.78 -0.38
N MET A 184 11.48 4.80 -1.28
CA MET A 184 11.94 3.44 -0.95
C MET A 184 13.40 3.37 -0.52
N ALA A 185 14.23 4.28 -1.02
CA ALA A 185 15.67 4.30 -0.77
C ALA A 185 16.08 5.31 0.30
N GLY A 186 15.14 6.15 0.77
CA GLY A 186 15.42 7.22 1.73
C GLY A 186 16.38 8.29 1.18
N VAL A 187 16.27 8.59 -0.11
CA VAL A 187 17.20 9.50 -0.82
C VAL A 187 16.65 10.90 -1.05
N CYS A 188 15.36 11.10 -0.86
CA CYS A 188 14.73 12.39 -1.11
C CYS A 188 15.00 13.36 0.06
N PRO A 189 15.66 14.52 -0.18
CA PRO A 189 15.90 15.51 0.88
C PRO A 189 14.58 16.05 1.44
N PRO A 190 14.50 16.36 2.75
CA PRO A 190 13.29 16.90 3.38
C PRO A 190 12.73 18.14 2.68
N ARG A 191 13.61 19.05 2.22
CA ARG A 191 13.21 20.23 1.46
C ARG A 191 12.47 19.85 0.17
N PHE A 192 13.01 18.92 -0.60
CA PHE A 192 12.38 18.45 -1.84
C PHE A 192 11.02 17.81 -1.56
N MET A 193 10.93 16.95 -0.55
CA MET A 193 9.65 16.36 -0.15
C MET A 193 8.63 17.42 0.26
N THR A 194 9.05 18.49 0.96
CA THR A 194 8.18 19.61 1.31
C THR A 194 7.68 20.34 0.06
N GLU A 195 8.54 20.58 -0.92
CA GLU A 195 8.18 21.21 -2.20
C GLU A 195 7.15 20.36 -2.97
N VAL A 196 7.38 19.05 -3.09
CA VAL A 196 6.46 18.11 -3.76
C VAL A 196 5.10 18.08 -3.05
N VAL A 197 5.08 17.89 -1.73
CA VAL A 197 3.83 17.83 -0.94
C VAL A 197 3.05 19.14 -1.05
N THR A 198 3.75 20.27 -0.98
CA THR A 198 3.12 21.59 -1.11
C THR A 198 2.49 21.78 -2.48
N ALA A 199 3.17 21.36 -3.54
CA ALA A 199 2.67 21.43 -4.91
C ALA A 199 1.45 20.53 -5.13
N LEU A 200 1.50 19.28 -4.63
CA LEU A 200 0.38 18.35 -4.68
C LEU A 200 -0.85 18.90 -3.93
N ARG A 201 -0.67 19.41 -2.71
CA ARG A 201 -1.77 19.99 -1.92
C ARG A 201 -2.34 21.27 -2.53
N LYS A 202 -1.54 22.03 -3.26
CA LYS A 202 -2.04 23.19 -4.00
C LYS A 202 -2.89 22.78 -5.21
N ARG A 203 -2.53 21.70 -5.87
CA ARG A 203 -3.25 21.17 -7.04
C ARG A 203 -4.51 20.39 -6.65
N TRP A 204 -4.41 19.58 -5.59
CA TRP A 204 -5.50 18.77 -5.03
C TRP A 204 -5.55 19.00 -3.51
N PRO A 205 -6.31 20.00 -3.07
CA PRO A 205 -6.32 20.44 -1.66
C PRO A 205 -7.09 19.53 -0.71
N GLU A 206 -7.80 18.53 -1.26
CA GLU A 206 -8.69 17.64 -0.48
C GLU A 206 -8.11 16.24 -0.29
#